data_45ed8f25e7941bb705dbb35ead88390f
#
_entry.id   45ed8f25e7941bb705dbb35ead88390f
#
_cell.length_a   1.000
_cell.length_b   1.000
_cell.length_c   1.000
_cell.angle_alpha   90.00
_cell.angle_beta   90.00
_cell.angle_gamma   90.00
#
_symmetry.space_group_name_H-M   'P 1'
#
loop_
_entity.id
_entity.type
_entity.pdbx_description
1 polymer ?
#
loop_
_entity_poly.entity_id
_entity_poly.type
_entity_poly.pdbx_seq_one_letter_code
_entity_poly.pdbx_strand_id
1 'polypeptide(L)'
;MILDSMKPEEKYQQLFEDMYSLCEENNWGDPFSYARSREIHLAGLLGHRVADDYSGADAYDSDNNPVEYKSTIGKKLTATYNGISVQNTWEDQVKYLKEDKIGKYKHHYYARYKSGKVIEVYRLHADVVLSILLPPLKKQFEDKRVKKDPRLGLSLIHI
;
A
#
# COMPACT_ATOMS: atom_id res chain seq x y z
N MET A 1 -11.90 28.84 -19.40
CA MET A 1 -11.67 27.41 -19.58
C MET A 1 -12.98 26.64 -19.55
N ILE A 2 -13.07 25.52 -20.26
CA ILE A 2 -14.30 24.73 -20.37
C ILE A 2 -14.77 24.25 -18.99
N LEU A 3 -13.86 23.79 -18.13
CA LEU A 3 -14.19 23.33 -16.78
C LEU A 3 -14.82 24.41 -15.90
N ASP A 4 -14.43 25.67 -16.06
CA ASP A 4 -14.94 26.76 -15.23
C ASP A 4 -16.36 27.16 -15.58
N SER A 5 -16.81 26.88 -16.84
CA SER A 5 -18.17 27.17 -17.32
C SER A 5 -19.17 26.04 -17.07
N MET A 6 -18.68 24.86 -16.62
CA MET A 6 -19.52 23.68 -16.34
C MET A 6 -20.25 23.79 -15.00
N LYS A 7 -21.41 23.15 -14.91
CA LYS A 7 -22.03 22.89 -13.62
C LYS A 7 -21.12 22.00 -12.75
N PRO A 8 -21.16 22.10 -11.42
CA PRO A 8 -20.32 21.30 -10.54
C PRO A 8 -20.36 19.79 -10.84
N GLU A 9 -21.53 19.24 -11.14
CA GLU A 9 -21.71 17.83 -11.44
C GLU A 9 -21.05 17.42 -12.76
N GLU A 10 -21.14 18.26 -13.77
CA GLU A 10 -20.50 18.04 -15.07
C GLU A 10 -18.99 18.14 -14.95
N LYS A 11 -18.51 19.08 -14.16
CA LYS A 11 -17.09 19.25 -13.86
C LYS A 11 -16.53 18.02 -13.14
N TYR A 12 -17.25 17.51 -12.14
CA TYR A 12 -16.86 16.30 -11.43
C TYR A 12 -16.80 15.09 -12.36
N GLN A 13 -17.81 14.93 -13.20
CA GLN A 13 -17.85 13.86 -14.20
C GLN A 13 -16.64 13.89 -15.12
N GLN A 14 -16.27 15.06 -15.61
CA GLN A 14 -15.11 15.22 -16.49
C GLN A 14 -13.80 14.87 -15.77
N LEU A 15 -13.62 15.34 -14.53
CA LEU A 15 -12.43 15.02 -13.73
C LEU A 15 -12.32 13.52 -13.45
N PHE A 16 -13.45 12.87 -13.19
CA PHE A 16 -13.52 11.42 -12.95
C PHE A 16 -13.04 10.64 -14.20
N GLU A 17 -13.59 10.99 -15.37
CA GLU A 17 -13.24 10.35 -16.64
C GLU A 17 -11.79 10.61 -17.03
N ASP A 18 -11.30 11.83 -16.83
CA ASP A 18 -9.91 12.21 -17.10
C ASP A 18 -8.93 11.45 -16.22
N MET A 19 -9.26 11.28 -14.95
CA MET A 19 -8.43 10.51 -14.01
C MET A 19 -8.34 9.04 -14.43
N TYR A 20 -9.46 8.45 -14.82
CA TYR A 20 -9.49 7.06 -15.28
C TYR A 20 -8.65 6.89 -16.56
N SER A 21 -8.82 7.79 -17.53
CA SER A 21 -8.09 7.75 -18.81
C SER A 21 -6.59 7.88 -18.59
N LEU A 22 -6.16 8.77 -17.72
CA LEU A 22 -4.75 8.95 -17.39
C LEU A 22 -4.15 7.65 -16.82
N CYS A 23 -4.87 6.98 -15.94
CA CYS A 23 -4.41 5.71 -15.35
C CYS A 23 -4.35 4.60 -16.40
N GLU A 24 -5.33 4.52 -17.30
CA GLU A 24 -5.35 3.54 -18.37
C GLU A 24 -4.17 3.72 -19.33
N GLU A 25 -3.89 4.95 -19.74
CA GLU A 25 -2.76 5.27 -20.63
C GLU A 25 -1.40 4.88 -20.05
N ASN A 26 -1.28 4.84 -18.74
CA ASN A 26 -0.03 4.56 -18.04
C ASN A 26 0.05 3.17 -17.41
N ASN A 27 -0.94 2.32 -17.63
CA ASN A 27 -1.02 0.97 -17.03
C ASN A 27 -1.02 0.99 -15.49
N TRP A 28 -1.66 2.01 -14.90
CA TRP A 28 -1.74 2.17 -13.44
C TRP A 28 -2.94 1.46 -12.81
N GLY A 29 -3.82 0.86 -13.63
CA GLY A 29 -5.05 0.22 -13.17
C GLY A 29 -6.14 1.23 -12.85
N ASP A 30 -7.20 0.75 -12.20
CA ASP A 30 -8.35 1.57 -11.82
C ASP A 30 -8.01 2.44 -10.59
N PRO A 31 -8.00 3.78 -10.73
CA PRO A 31 -7.66 4.66 -9.61
C PRO A 31 -8.70 4.63 -8.49
N PHE A 32 -9.92 4.18 -8.78
CA PHE A 32 -11.01 4.13 -7.80
C PHE A 32 -11.06 2.80 -7.02
N SER A 33 -10.17 1.85 -7.36
CA SER A 33 -10.08 0.56 -6.69
C SER A 33 -9.18 0.64 -5.46
N TYR A 34 -9.71 0.25 -4.28
CA TYR A 34 -8.98 0.25 -3.00
C TYR A 34 -8.28 1.59 -2.73
N ALA A 35 -6.99 1.56 -2.44
CA ALA A 35 -6.19 2.75 -2.14
C ALA A 35 -5.41 3.27 -3.36
N ARG A 36 -5.71 2.79 -4.57
CA ARG A 36 -4.89 3.05 -5.76
C ARG A 36 -4.72 4.54 -6.07
N SER A 37 -5.77 5.34 -5.95
CA SER A 37 -5.67 6.79 -6.18
C SER A 37 -4.71 7.46 -5.20
N ARG A 38 -4.69 7.01 -3.93
CA ARG A 38 -3.76 7.54 -2.94
C ARG A 38 -2.33 7.07 -3.19
N GLU A 39 -2.13 5.85 -3.66
CA GLU A 39 -0.81 5.34 -4.04
C GLU A 39 -0.20 6.16 -5.17
N ILE A 40 -0.97 6.44 -6.21
CA ILE A 40 -0.56 7.28 -7.34
C ILE A 40 -0.24 8.70 -6.88
N HIS A 41 -1.10 9.28 -6.07
CA HIS A 41 -0.91 10.62 -5.51
C HIS A 41 0.37 10.69 -4.66
N LEU A 42 0.57 9.71 -3.79
CA LEU A 42 1.74 9.65 -2.91
C LEU A 42 3.04 9.49 -3.70
N ALA A 43 3.04 8.67 -4.76
CA ALA A 43 4.18 8.53 -5.65
C ALA A 43 4.56 9.88 -6.28
N GLY A 44 3.59 10.61 -6.78
CA GLY A 44 3.81 11.96 -7.33
C GLY A 44 4.39 12.92 -6.29
N LEU A 45 3.86 12.89 -5.07
CA LEU A 45 4.31 13.74 -3.98
C LEU A 45 5.76 13.43 -3.56
N LEU A 46 6.13 12.16 -3.54
CA LEU A 46 7.46 11.69 -3.12
C LEU A 46 8.51 11.70 -4.25
N GLY A 47 8.11 12.03 -5.48
CA GLY A 47 8.99 11.96 -6.64
C GLY A 47 9.34 10.54 -7.05
N HIS A 48 8.48 9.58 -6.73
CA HIS A 48 8.60 8.19 -7.14
C HIS A 48 7.90 7.95 -8.47
N ARG A 49 8.20 6.82 -9.10
CA ARG A 49 7.54 6.38 -10.34
C ARG A 49 6.46 5.36 -9.98
N VAL A 50 5.22 5.61 -10.38
CA VAL A 50 4.11 4.67 -10.17
C VAL A 50 4.42 3.34 -10.86
N ALA A 51 4.21 2.23 -10.16
CA ALA A 51 4.39 0.90 -10.72
C ALA A 51 3.17 0.50 -11.58
N ASP A 52 3.40 -0.38 -12.55
CA ASP A 52 2.32 -0.97 -13.33
C ASP A 52 1.40 -1.79 -12.41
N ASP A 53 0.13 -1.86 -12.76
CA ASP A 53 -0.93 -2.45 -11.94
C ASP A 53 -0.63 -3.89 -11.48
N TYR A 54 0.01 -4.68 -12.31
CA TYR A 54 0.28 -6.09 -12.03
C TYR A 54 1.72 -6.36 -11.56
N SER A 55 2.49 -5.33 -11.26
CA SER A 55 3.90 -5.49 -10.87
C SER A 55 4.11 -6.03 -9.45
N GLY A 56 3.09 -5.91 -8.60
CA GLY A 56 3.17 -6.26 -7.18
C GLY A 56 3.73 -5.17 -6.29
N ALA A 57 4.41 -4.17 -6.85
CA ALA A 57 4.87 -2.98 -6.13
C ALA A 57 3.86 -1.84 -6.29
N ASP A 58 3.85 -0.90 -5.36
CA ASP A 58 3.04 0.32 -5.50
C ASP A 58 3.76 1.37 -6.34
N ALA A 59 5.06 1.50 -6.15
CA ALA A 59 5.89 2.45 -6.87
C ALA A 59 7.36 2.02 -6.83
N TYR A 60 8.21 2.77 -7.53
CA TYR A 60 9.66 2.64 -7.48
C TYR A 60 10.28 3.97 -7.07
N ASP A 61 11.21 3.94 -6.13
CA ASP A 61 11.91 5.13 -5.68
C ASP A 61 12.98 5.61 -6.69
N SER A 62 13.71 6.67 -6.36
CA SER A 62 14.74 7.24 -7.24
C SER A 62 15.89 6.28 -7.56
N ASP A 63 16.13 5.30 -6.68
CA ASP A 63 17.13 4.25 -6.88
C ASP A 63 16.56 3.00 -7.58
N ASN A 64 15.32 3.11 -8.08
CA ASN A 64 14.57 2.04 -8.74
C ASN A 64 14.28 0.83 -7.83
N ASN A 65 14.22 1.03 -6.52
CA ASN A 65 13.79 0.01 -5.58
C ASN A 65 12.24 -0.01 -5.49
N PRO A 66 11.61 -1.20 -5.50
CA PRO A 66 10.17 -1.27 -5.26
C PRO A 66 9.84 -0.85 -3.83
N VAL A 67 8.77 -0.11 -3.67
CA VAL A 67 8.31 0.38 -2.37
C VAL A 67 6.85 0.01 -2.13
N GLU A 68 6.48 -0.08 -0.87
CA GLU A 68 5.12 -0.34 -0.41
C GLU A 68 4.55 0.91 0.23
N TYR A 69 3.31 1.23 -0.09
CA TYR A 69 2.57 2.35 0.48
C TYR A 69 1.42 1.85 1.34
N LYS A 70 1.27 2.45 2.50
CA LYS A 70 0.11 2.29 3.36
C LYS A 70 -0.46 3.66 3.67
N SER A 71 -1.75 3.83 3.48
CA SER A 71 -2.39 5.12 3.71
C SER A 71 -3.64 4.98 4.55
N THR A 72 -3.95 6.02 5.30
CA THR A 72 -5.17 6.10 6.10
C THR A 72 -5.79 7.49 5.98
N ILE A 73 -7.09 7.55 6.11
CA ILE A 73 -7.86 8.79 6.22
C ILE A 73 -8.38 9.02 7.64
N GLY A 74 -8.11 8.11 8.55
CA GLY A 74 -8.54 8.17 9.95
C GLY A 74 -7.72 9.14 10.80
N LYS A 75 -8.11 9.26 12.06
CA LYS A 75 -7.43 10.14 13.02
C LYS A 75 -6.05 9.64 13.41
N LYS A 76 -5.83 8.32 13.34
CA LYS A 76 -4.58 7.67 13.70
C LYS A 76 -3.99 7.02 12.46
N LEU A 77 -2.68 7.10 12.34
CA LEU A 77 -1.96 6.39 11.30
C LEU A 77 -1.86 4.91 11.68
N THR A 78 -2.48 4.06 10.87
CA THR A 78 -2.44 2.61 11.04
C THR A 78 -2.11 1.97 9.71
N ALA A 79 -1.41 0.84 9.74
CA ALA A 79 -1.12 0.06 8.56
C ALA A 79 -1.55 -1.39 8.77
N THR A 80 -2.16 -1.97 7.75
CA THR A 80 -2.62 -3.35 7.77
C THR A 80 -1.80 -4.18 6.79
N TYR A 81 -1.30 -5.30 7.29
CA TYR A 81 -0.64 -6.32 6.48
C TYR A 81 -1.45 -7.61 6.57
N ASN A 82 -2.05 -8.00 5.46
CA ASN A 82 -2.92 -9.17 5.39
C ASN A 82 -2.65 -9.98 4.11
N GLY A 83 -3.40 -11.05 3.92
CA GLY A 83 -3.22 -11.91 2.76
C GLY A 83 -1.90 -12.69 2.76
N ILE A 84 -1.32 -12.90 3.93
CA ILE A 84 -0.06 -13.63 4.10
C ILE A 84 -0.37 -15.12 4.15
N SER A 85 0.15 -15.89 3.19
CA SER A 85 -0.05 -17.34 3.15
C SER A 85 0.73 -18.04 4.26
N VAL A 86 0.08 -18.97 4.95
CA VAL A 86 0.70 -19.78 6.01
C VAL A 86 1.61 -20.81 5.38
N GLN A 87 2.87 -20.84 5.81
CA GLN A 87 3.87 -21.80 5.35
C GLN A 87 3.92 -23.03 6.28
N ASN A 88 4.69 -24.05 5.91
CA ASN A 88 4.75 -25.32 6.66
C ASN A 88 5.42 -25.16 8.02
N THR A 89 6.50 -24.40 8.10
CA THR A 89 7.24 -24.17 9.34
C THR A 89 7.38 -22.67 9.60
N TRP A 90 7.72 -22.31 10.85
CA TRP A 90 7.98 -20.91 11.17
C TRP A 90 9.20 -20.35 10.43
N GLU A 91 10.24 -21.16 10.24
CA GLU A 91 11.41 -20.79 9.46
C GLU A 91 11.05 -20.47 8.02
N ASP A 92 10.22 -21.31 7.39
CA ASP A 92 9.70 -21.06 6.04
C ASP A 92 8.82 -19.80 6.00
N GLN A 93 8.02 -19.59 7.04
CA GLN A 93 7.17 -18.41 7.17
C GLN A 93 8.00 -17.11 7.22
N VAL A 94 9.06 -17.11 8.01
CA VAL A 94 9.98 -15.96 8.13
C VAL A 94 10.68 -15.71 6.79
N LYS A 95 11.14 -16.74 6.12
CA LYS A 95 11.77 -16.65 4.80
C LYS A 95 10.82 -16.04 3.77
N TYR A 96 9.58 -16.52 3.74
CA TYR A 96 8.52 -16.01 2.86
C TYR A 96 8.26 -14.51 3.11
N LEU A 97 8.16 -14.10 4.38
CA LEU A 97 7.95 -12.70 4.73
C LEU A 97 9.12 -11.81 4.31
N LYS A 98 10.35 -12.29 4.45
CA LYS A 98 11.56 -11.54 4.09
C LYS A 98 11.77 -11.44 2.59
N GLU A 99 11.52 -12.51 1.84
CA GLU A 99 11.86 -12.57 0.41
C GLU A 99 10.70 -12.23 -0.52
N ASP A 100 9.46 -12.64 -0.18
CA ASP A 100 8.33 -12.60 -1.10
C ASP A 100 7.26 -11.57 -0.74
N LYS A 101 7.23 -11.13 0.51
CA LYS A 101 6.19 -10.20 0.99
C LYS A 101 6.76 -8.90 1.52
N ILE A 102 6.98 -8.79 2.79
CA ILE A 102 7.33 -7.53 3.44
C ILE A 102 8.75 -7.10 3.09
N GLY A 103 9.72 -8.00 3.21
CA GLY A 103 11.12 -7.73 2.97
C GLY A 103 11.48 -7.50 1.50
N LYS A 104 10.58 -7.84 0.58
CA LYS A 104 10.72 -7.56 -0.85
C LYS A 104 10.83 -6.06 -1.14
N TYR A 105 10.19 -5.22 -0.32
CA TYR A 105 10.17 -3.77 -0.47
C TYR A 105 11.12 -3.15 0.54
N LYS A 106 12.20 -2.57 0.07
CA LYS A 106 13.25 -1.98 0.92
C LYS A 106 12.68 -0.96 1.91
N HIS A 107 11.75 -0.13 1.46
CA HIS A 107 11.08 0.87 2.28
C HIS A 107 9.57 0.74 2.20
N HIS A 108 8.93 0.96 3.34
CA HIS A 108 7.49 1.07 3.48
C HIS A 108 7.16 2.49 3.91
N TYR A 109 6.22 3.12 3.23
CA TYR A 109 5.79 4.48 3.49
C TYR A 109 4.38 4.49 4.06
N TYR A 110 4.20 5.24 5.12
CA TYR A 110 2.93 5.36 5.83
C TYR A 110 2.46 6.80 5.75
N ALA A 111 1.31 7.02 5.13
CA ALA A 111 0.77 8.35 4.90
C ALA A 111 -0.59 8.52 5.55
N ARG A 112 -0.81 9.65 6.19
CA ARG A 112 -2.12 10.02 6.69
C ARG A 112 -2.67 11.20 5.88
N TYR A 113 -3.87 11.00 5.36
CA TYR A 113 -4.58 11.99 4.55
C TYR A 113 -5.67 12.67 5.37
N LYS A 114 -5.83 13.96 5.15
CA LYS A 114 -6.91 14.75 5.71
C LYS A 114 -7.31 15.84 4.71
N SER A 115 -8.59 15.93 4.41
CA SER A 115 -9.14 16.96 3.52
C SER A 115 -8.42 17.01 2.16
N GLY A 116 -8.16 15.85 1.59
CA GLY A 116 -7.52 15.73 0.27
C GLY A 116 -6.02 16.00 0.26
N LYS A 117 -5.39 16.12 1.42
CA LYS A 117 -3.95 16.40 1.55
C LYS A 117 -3.27 15.36 2.43
N VAL A 118 -1.99 15.11 2.13
CA VAL A 118 -1.12 14.33 3.02
C VAL A 118 -0.66 15.25 4.14
N ILE A 119 -0.92 14.86 5.38
CA ILE A 119 -0.54 15.65 6.55
C ILE A 119 0.65 15.06 7.31
N GLU A 120 0.95 13.79 7.11
CA GLU A 120 2.17 13.17 7.64
C GLU A 120 2.54 11.96 6.81
N VAL A 121 3.84 11.73 6.64
CA VAL A 121 4.41 10.56 5.97
C VAL A 121 5.59 10.06 6.80
N TYR A 122 5.62 8.75 7.02
CA TYR A 122 6.74 8.07 7.66
C TYR A 122 7.32 7.03 6.72
N ARG A 123 8.64 6.87 6.75
CA ARG A 123 9.34 5.84 5.99
C ARG A 123 10.04 4.89 6.96
N LEU A 124 9.78 3.60 6.82
CA LEU A 124 10.47 2.57 7.58
C LEU A 124 11.18 1.61 6.63
N HIS A 125 12.40 1.21 7.01
CA HIS A 125 13.09 0.13 6.32
C HIS A 125 12.36 -1.20 6.60
N ALA A 126 12.37 -2.11 5.64
CA ALA A 126 11.71 -3.42 5.75
C ALA A 126 12.12 -4.20 7.01
N ASP A 127 13.39 -4.10 7.41
CA ASP A 127 13.89 -4.79 8.62
C ASP A 127 13.19 -4.30 9.89
N VAL A 128 12.91 -3.00 9.97
CA VAL A 128 12.16 -2.41 11.09
C VAL A 128 10.71 -2.90 11.06
N VAL A 129 10.08 -2.90 9.90
CA VAL A 129 8.72 -3.41 9.72
C VAL A 129 8.64 -4.87 10.16
N LEU A 130 9.55 -5.71 9.70
CA LEU A 130 9.62 -7.12 10.07
C LEU A 130 9.82 -7.31 11.58
N SER A 131 10.68 -6.51 12.20
CA SER A 131 10.91 -6.61 13.66
C SER A 131 9.65 -6.32 14.47
N ILE A 132 8.77 -5.45 13.96
CA ILE A 132 7.49 -5.13 14.59
C ILE A 132 6.46 -6.24 14.34
N LEU A 133 6.43 -6.79 13.14
CA LEU A 133 5.38 -7.73 12.71
C LEU A 133 5.64 -9.19 13.13
N LEU A 134 6.90 -9.60 13.17
CA LEU A 134 7.24 -11.02 13.42
C LEU A 134 6.70 -11.59 14.73
N PRO A 135 6.83 -10.92 15.90
CA PRO A 135 6.33 -11.49 17.13
C PRO A 135 4.82 -11.80 17.13
N PRO A 136 3.93 -10.86 16.79
CA PRO A 136 2.51 -11.17 16.73
C PRO A 136 2.14 -12.14 15.60
N LEU A 137 2.88 -12.13 14.48
CA LEU A 137 2.66 -13.11 13.41
C LEU A 137 3.05 -14.52 13.83
N LYS A 138 4.11 -14.67 14.63
CA LYS A 138 4.50 -15.98 15.18
C LYS A 138 3.39 -16.57 16.03
N LYS A 139 2.81 -15.75 16.89
CA LYS A 139 1.68 -16.17 17.73
C LYS A 139 0.48 -16.59 16.88
N GLN A 140 0.14 -15.80 15.86
CA GLN A 140 -0.92 -16.17 14.92
C GLN A 140 -0.60 -17.42 14.11
N PHE A 141 0.63 -17.58 13.68
CA PHE A 141 1.07 -18.75 12.90
C PHE A 141 0.80 -20.04 13.66
N GLU A 142 1.15 -20.11 14.93
CA GLU A 142 0.91 -21.28 15.77
C GLU A 142 -0.60 -21.58 15.89
N ASP A 143 -1.42 -20.56 16.13
CA ASP A 143 -2.87 -20.68 16.24
C ASP A 143 -3.52 -21.10 14.91
N LYS A 144 -3.17 -20.41 13.83
CA LYS A 144 -3.73 -20.68 12.48
C LYS A 144 -3.33 -22.05 11.95
N ARG A 145 -2.13 -22.51 12.24
CA ARG A 145 -1.66 -23.85 11.86
C ARG A 145 -2.51 -24.93 12.52
N VAL A 146 -2.80 -24.77 13.81
CA VAL A 146 -3.68 -25.70 14.54
C VAL A 146 -5.08 -25.73 13.95
N LYS A 147 -5.61 -24.56 13.61
CA LYS A 147 -6.95 -24.41 13.02
C LYS A 147 -7.01 -24.68 11.50
N LYS A 148 -5.86 -24.96 10.88
CA LYS A 148 -5.72 -25.14 9.42
C LYS A 148 -6.24 -23.95 8.61
N ASP A 149 -6.15 -22.74 9.16
CA ASP A 149 -6.49 -21.51 8.46
C ASP A 149 -5.32 -21.12 7.56
N PRO A 150 -5.55 -20.91 6.22
CA PRO A 150 -4.45 -20.71 5.28
C PRO A 150 -3.84 -19.31 5.30
N ARG A 151 -4.37 -18.37 6.10
CA ARG A 151 -3.94 -16.98 6.03
C ARG A 151 -3.67 -16.34 7.38
N LEU A 152 -2.59 -15.56 7.41
CA LEU A 152 -2.28 -14.62 8.48
C LEU A 152 -2.68 -13.20 8.06
N GLY A 153 -3.06 -12.37 9.02
CA GLY A 153 -3.36 -10.99 8.73
C GLY A 153 -3.43 -10.14 9.98
N LEU A 154 -2.89 -8.94 9.89
CA LEU A 154 -2.80 -8.06 11.04
C LEU A 154 -2.88 -6.60 10.67
N SER A 155 -3.58 -5.84 11.49
CA SER A 155 -3.53 -4.39 11.55
C SER A 155 -2.54 -4.02 12.65
N LEU A 156 -1.34 -3.52 12.32
CA LEU A 156 -0.24 -3.63 13.26
C LEU A 156 0.63 -2.46 13.53
N ILE A 157 0.69 -1.51 12.65
CA ILE A 157 1.58 -0.38 12.88
C ILE A 157 0.74 0.81 13.28
N HIS A 158 0.86 1.16 14.56
CA HIS A 158 0.35 2.41 15.10
C HIS A 158 1.54 3.37 15.23
N ILE A 159 1.46 4.47 14.53
CA ILE A 159 2.49 5.50 14.57
C ILE A 159 1.91 6.78 15.17
#